data_c79a9b863d5fc50d1ca684300a5fdbc0
#
_entry.id   c79a9b863d5fc50d1ca684300a5fdbc0
#
_cell.length_a   1.000
_cell.length_b   1.000
_cell.length_c   1.000
_cell.angle_alpha   90.00
_cell.angle_beta   90.00
_cell.angle_gamma   90.00
#
_symmetry.space_group_name_H-M   'P 1'
#
loop_
_entity.id
_entity.type
_entity.pdbx_description
1 polymer ?
#
loop_
_entity_poly.entity_id
_entity_poly.type
_entity_poly.pdbx_seq_one_letter_code
_entity_poly.pdbx_strand_id
1 'polypeptide(L)'
;NKNKIETENPNIDPRFLFVNMGFNFRPTELQGAFGIHQIKKLENLVKIRIKNAQYWNQKLKSLEKYLLLPIIHNHKRNSFLFYPITVIENQYFSKNELVKYLEKNRIETRPIMTGNMTEQPVSKIFTFKQNHNLKNSQYITKNSFVIGNHHKMTDEIKKFIVDTIYDFISSKTR
;
A
#
# COMPACT_ATOMS: atom_id res chain seq x y z
N ASN A 1 17.64 16.97 -18.94
CA ASN A 1 18.59 16.77 -20.03
C ASN A 1 19.91 17.47 -19.65
N LYS A 2 20.87 16.69 -19.14
CA LYS A 2 22.15 17.18 -18.55
C LYS A 2 22.90 18.08 -19.54
N ASN A 3 23.06 17.64 -20.77
CA ASN A 3 23.81 18.35 -21.79
C ASN A 3 23.23 19.74 -22.12
N LYS A 4 21.91 19.89 -22.09
CA LYS A 4 21.24 21.19 -22.34
C LYS A 4 21.59 22.19 -21.22
N ILE A 5 21.50 21.76 -19.96
CA ILE A 5 21.80 22.62 -18.80
C ILE A 5 23.26 23.05 -18.78
N GLU A 6 24.18 22.15 -19.11
CA GLU A 6 25.62 22.46 -19.22
C GLU A 6 25.89 23.48 -20.33
N THR A 7 25.22 23.33 -21.49
CA THR A 7 25.32 24.28 -22.61
C THR A 7 24.78 25.68 -22.27
N GLU A 8 23.72 25.75 -21.49
CA GLU A 8 23.11 27.02 -21.04
C GLU A 8 23.96 27.71 -19.95
N ASN A 9 24.93 27.03 -19.33
CA ASN A 9 25.77 27.56 -18.25
C ASN A 9 27.28 27.31 -18.52
N PRO A 10 27.83 27.79 -19.64
CA PRO A 10 29.18 27.42 -20.07
C PRO A 10 30.31 27.91 -19.16
N ASN A 11 30.03 28.87 -18.29
CA ASN A 11 31.01 29.45 -17.36
C ASN A 11 31.06 28.74 -16.00
N ILE A 12 30.21 27.71 -15.79
CA ILE A 12 30.17 26.95 -14.56
C ILE A 12 30.74 25.57 -14.81
N ASP A 13 31.70 25.16 -13.98
CA ASP A 13 32.24 23.79 -14.04
C ASP A 13 31.08 22.77 -13.85
N PRO A 14 30.84 21.84 -14.82
CA PRO A 14 29.75 20.92 -14.75
C PRO A 14 29.66 20.06 -13.48
N ARG A 15 30.78 19.88 -12.79
CA ARG A 15 30.85 19.15 -11.50
C ARG A 15 30.21 19.91 -10.36
N PHE A 16 30.08 21.23 -10.49
CA PHE A 16 29.51 22.14 -9.49
C PHE A 16 28.29 22.91 -10.00
N LEU A 17 27.66 22.41 -11.07
CA LEU A 17 26.46 22.98 -11.61
C LEU A 17 25.24 22.46 -10.82
N PHE A 18 24.76 23.27 -9.89
CA PHE A 18 23.62 22.94 -9.04
C PHE A 18 22.33 23.51 -9.67
N VAL A 19 21.46 22.62 -10.11
CA VAL A 19 20.19 22.96 -10.81
C VAL A 19 18.98 22.96 -9.88
N ASN A 20 19.15 22.53 -8.63
CA ASN A 20 18.11 22.52 -7.61
C ASN A 20 18.72 22.56 -6.21
N MET A 21 17.94 23.00 -5.23
CA MET A 21 18.31 22.88 -3.82
C MET A 21 18.17 21.43 -3.35
N GLY A 22 19.11 20.98 -2.53
CA GLY A 22 19.09 19.66 -1.92
C GLY A 22 19.87 19.65 -0.61
N PHE A 23 19.61 18.67 0.22
CA PHE A 23 20.25 18.49 1.52
C PHE A 23 21.59 17.75 1.45
N ASN A 24 22.04 17.38 0.25
CA ASN A 24 23.28 16.63 0.02
C ASN A 24 23.33 15.28 0.76
N PHE A 25 22.18 14.61 0.93
CA PHE A 25 22.12 13.28 1.51
C PHE A 25 22.73 12.27 0.55
N ARG A 26 23.85 11.67 0.94
CA ARG A 26 24.55 10.66 0.15
C ARG A 26 24.38 9.29 0.78
N PRO A 27 24.04 8.26 -0.02
CA PRO A 27 24.06 6.89 0.48
C PRO A 27 25.49 6.49 0.83
N THR A 28 25.65 5.63 1.83
CA THR A 28 26.95 5.04 2.16
C THR A 28 27.26 3.86 1.26
N GLU A 29 28.55 3.53 1.10
CA GLU A 29 29.01 2.34 0.37
C GLU A 29 28.38 1.05 0.93
N LEU A 30 28.20 0.96 2.24
CA LEU A 30 27.54 -0.17 2.88
C LEU A 30 26.10 -0.33 2.44
N GLN A 31 25.33 0.76 2.32
CA GLN A 31 23.96 0.74 1.79
C GLN A 31 23.95 0.30 0.33
N GLY A 32 24.89 0.77 -0.48
CA GLY A 32 25.07 0.36 -1.87
C GLY A 32 25.37 -1.13 -2.01
N ALA A 33 26.32 -1.63 -1.25
CA ALA A 33 26.70 -3.05 -1.24
C ALA A 33 25.54 -3.95 -0.85
N PHE A 34 24.76 -3.58 0.17
CA PHE A 34 23.55 -4.32 0.54
C PHE A 34 22.49 -4.28 -0.56
N GLY A 35 22.28 -3.10 -1.17
CA GLY A 35 21.30 -2.89 -2.23
C GLY A 35 21.54 -3.77 -3.46
N ILE A 36 22.79 -4.00 -3.87
CA ILE A 36 23.15 -4.87 -5.00
C ILE A 36 22.61 -6.30 -4.82
N HIS A 37 22.65 -6.82 -3.62
CA HIS A 37 22.14 -8.15 -3.32
C HIS A 37 20.59 -8.18 -3.22
N GLN A 38 19.99 -7.12 -2.76
CA GLN A 38 18.51 -7.04 -2.64
C GLN A 38 17.82 -6.85 -3.99
N ILE A 39 18.38 -6.02 -4.88
CA ILE A 39 17.79 -5.78 -6.20
C ILE A 39 17.70 -7.06 -7.04
N LYS A 40 18.65 -7.97 -6.90
CA LYS A 40 18.63 -9.28 -7.58
C LYS A 40 17.45 -10.15 -7.16
N LYS A 41 16.91 -9.95 -5.98
CA LYS A 41 15.76 -10.71 -5.43
C LYS A 41 14.41 -10.06 -5.76
N LEU A 42 14.40 -8.77 -6.12
CA LEU A 42 13.20 -7.95 -6.23
C LEU A 42 12.13 -8.56 -7.14
N GLU A 43 12.52 -9.00 -8.33
CA GLU A 43 11.60 -9.58 -9.31
C GLU A 43 10.85 -10.80 -8.77
N ASN A 44 11.56 -11.70 -8.10
CA ASN A 44 10.95 -12.88 -7.51
C ASN A 44 10.01 -12.52 -6.35
N LEU A 45 10.43 -11.60 -5.48
CA LEU A 45 9.61 -11.13 -4.36
C LEU A 45 8.30 -10.50 -4.84
N VAL A 46 8.36 -9.66 -5.88
CA VAL A 46 7.18 -9.02 -6.48
C VAL A 46 6.25 -10.06 -7.13
N LYS A 47 6.80 -11.02 -7.88
CA LYS A 47 6.00 -12.11 -8.49
C LYS A 47 5.22 -12.89 -7.43
N ILE A 48 5.83 -13.24 -6.31
CA ILE A 48 5.17 -13.97 -5.22
C ILE A 48 4.04 -13.13 -4.62
N ARG A 49 4.29 -11.86 -4.32
CA ARG A 49 3.26 -10.94 -3.78
C ARG A 49 2.06 -10.79 -4.71
N ILE A 50 2.30 -10.69 -6.02
CA ILE A 50 1.22 -10.63 -7.02
C ILE A 50 0.39 -11.93 -6.99
N LYS A 51 1.04 -13.10 -6.94
CA LYS A 51 0.35 -14.39 -6.83
C LYS A 51 -0.49 -14.50 -5.57
N ASN A 52 0.01 -14.03 -4.43
CA ASN A 52 -0.75 -13.99 -3.18
C ASN A 52 -1.99 -13.10 -3.32
N ALA A 53 -1.85 -11.91 -3.90
CA ALA A 53 -2.99 -11.00 -4.13
C ALA A 53 -4.03 -11.62 -5.08
N GLN A 54 -3.59 -12.29 -6.14
CA GLN A 54 -4.49 -13.02 -7.05
C GLN A 54 -5.24 -14.14 -6.33
N TYR A 55 -4.55 -14.90 -5.48
CA TYR A 55 -5.15 -15.94 -4.66
C TYR A 55 -6.28 -15.39 -3.77
N TRP A 56 -6.00 -14.31 -3.03
CA TRP A 56 -7.02 -13.71 -2.16
C TRP A 56 -8.18 -13.10 -2.95
N ASN A 57 -7.91 -12.43 -4.07
CA ASN A 57 -8.98 -11.94 -4.95
C ASN A 57 -9.91 -13.07 -5.41
N GLN A 58 -9.33 -14.20 -5.81
CA GLN A 58 -10.09 -15.36 -6.25
C GLN A 58 -10.92 -15.97 -5.11
N LYS A 59 -10.28 -16.18 -3.95
CA LYS A 59 -10.92 -16.84 -2.81
C LYS A 59 -11.98 -15.97 -2.12
N LEU A 60 -11.79 -14.66 -2.06
CA LEU A 60 -12.72 -13.74 -1.43
C LEU A 60 -13.78 -13.18 -2.39
N LYS A 61 -13.79 -13.60 -3.65
CA LYS A 61 -14.69 -13.08 -4.68
C LYS A 61 -16.18 -13.18 -4.29
N SER A 62 -16.61 -14.25 -3.66
CA SER A 62 -18.01 -14.42 -3.23
C SER A 62 -18.44 -13.44 -2.11
N LEU A 63 -17.50 -12.73 -1.50
CA LEU A 63 -17.74 -11.70 -0.49
C LEU A 63 -17.81 -10.28 -1.08
N GLU A 64 -17.89 -10.13 -2.41
CA GLU A 64 -17.93 -8.83 -3.10
C GLU A 64 -19.12 -7.94 -2.70
N LYS A 65 -20.16 -8.50 -2.12
CA LYS A 65 -21.27 -7.74 -1.51
C LYS A 65 -20.81 -6.93 -0.29
N TYR A 66 -19.79 -7.38 0.41
CA TYR A 66 -19.30 -6.80 1.67
C TYR A 66 -17.90 -6.22 1.57
N LEU A 67 -17.09 -6.71 0.63
CA LEU A 67 -15.68 -6.35 0.48
C LEU A 67 -15.37 -5.86 -0.93
N LEU A 68 -14.77 -4.69 -1.04
CA LEU A 68 -14.15 -4.24 -2.27
C LEU A 68 -12.66 -4.62 -2.22
N LEU A 69 -12.25 -5.45 -3.17
CA LEU A 69 -10.89 -5.97 -3.31
C LEU A 69 -10.11 -5.19 -4.38
N PRO A 70 -8.77 -5.21 -4.34
CA PRO A 70 -7.97 -4.47 -5.29
C PRO A 70 -8.12 -5.02 -6.72
N ILE A 71 -8.26 -4.14 -7.70
CA ILE A 71 -8.30 -4.51 -9.11
C ILE A 71 -6.86 -4.77 -9.59
N ILE A 72 -6.63 -5.95 -10.14
CA ILE A 72 -5.35 -6.33 -10.73
C ILE A 72 -5.42 -6.13 -12.24
N HIS A 73 -4.81 -5.05 -12.73
CA HIS A 73 -4.80 -4.72 -14.15
C HIS A 73 -3.69 -5.47 -14.90
N ASN A 74 -3.99 -6.02 -16.07
CA ASN A 74 -3.01 -6.74 -16.89
C ASN A 74 -1.89 -5.83 -17.44
N HIS A 75 -2.17 -4.54 -17.63
CA HIS A 75 -1.24 -3.55 -18.19
C HIS A 75 -0.52 -2.70 -17.13
N LYS A 76 -0.81 -2.90 -15.84
CA LYS A 76 -0.17 -2.19 -14.74
C LYS A 76 0.40 -3.19 -13.75
N ARG A 77 1.66 -2.96 -13.36
CA ARG A 77 2.33 -3.80 -12.38
C ARG A 77 2.26 -3.15 -11.00
N ASN A 78 1.51 -3.78 -10.10
CA ASN A 78 1.50 -3.43 -8.68
C ASN A 78 2.33 -4.46 -7.90
N SER A 79 3.24 -4.02 -7.05
CA SER A 79 4.07 -4.91 -6.23
C SER A 79 3.31 -5.54 -5.05
N PHE A 80 2.14 -5.03 -4.71
CA PHE A 80 1.34 -5.47 -3.58
C PHE A 80 2.14 -5.63 -2.28
N LEU A 81 2.85 -4.57 -1.87
CA LEU A 81 3.58 -4.55 -0.60
C LEU A 81 2.66 -4.95 0.56
N PHE A 82 1.43 -4.47 0.52
CA PHE A 82 0.31 -4.87 1.37
C PHE A 82 -0.87 -5.27 0.48
N TYR A 83 -1.82 -6.01 1.05
CA TYR A 83 -3.07 -6.34 0.37
C TYR A 83 -4.21 -5.50 0.97
N PRO A 84 -4.77 -4.53 0.23
CA PRO A 84 -5.83 -3.67 0.72
C PRO A 84 -7.19 -4.37 0.65
N ILE A 85 -8.01 -4.13 1.67
CA ILE A 85 -9.39 -4.57 1.74
C ILE A 85 -10.23 -3.37 2.17
N THR A 86 -11.33 -3.09 1.46
CA THR A 86 -12.28 -2.05 1.82
C THR A 86 -13.60 -2.72 2.21
N VAL A 87 -14.10 -2.44 3.39
CA VAL A 87 -15.44 -2.88 3.81
C VAL A 87 -16.46 -1.95 3.17
N ILE A 88 -17.37 -2.53 2.37
CA ILE A 88 -18.50 -1.80 1.82
C ILE A 88 -19.48 -1.52 2.95
N GLU A 89 -19.95 -0.27 3.06
CA GLU A 89 -20.91 0.10 4.11
C GLU A 89 -22.15 -0.77 4.05
N ASN A 90 -22.48 -1.40 5.17
CA ASN A 90 -23.59 -2.32 5.31
C ASN A 90 -24.13 -2.27 6.75
N GLN A 91 -25.30 -2.90 6.99
CA GLN A 91 -25.96 -2.92 8.30
C GLN A 91 -25.44 -3.99 9.26
N TYR A 92 -24.58 -4.90 8.80
CA TYR A 92 -24.19 -6.10 9.56
C TYR A 92 -22.94 -5.91 10.38
N PHE A 93 -21.94 -5.21 9.83
CA PHE A 93 -20.66 -4.98 10.50
C PHE A 93 -19.89 -3.79 9.93
N SER A 94 -18.99 -3.26 10.72
CA SER A 94 -18.06 -2.19 10.37
C SER A 94 -16.65 -2.73 10.07
N LYS A 95 -15.83 -1.92 9.38
CA LYS A 95 -14.39 -2.19 9.24
C LYS A 95 -13.72 -2.47 10.59
N ASN A 96 -14.04 -1.68 11.62
CA ASN A 96 -13.40 -1.82 12.93
C ASN A 96 -13.71 -3.14 13.61
N GLU A 97 -14.90 -3.69 13.42
CA GLU A 97 -15.25 -5.01 13.95
C GLU A 97 -14.48 -6.12 13.24
N LEU A 98 -14.38 -6.06 11.89
CA LEU A 98 -13.58 -7.02 11.14
C LEU A 98 -12.10 -6.94 11.52
N VAL A 99 -11.53 -5.75 11.60
CA VAL A 99 -10.14 -5.53 12.03
C VAL A 99 -9.88 -6.15 13.40
N LYS A 100 -10.73 -5.83 14.39
CA LYS A 100 -10.59 -6.40 15.75
C LYS A 100 -10.65 -7.92 15.75
N TYR A 101 -11.52 -8.50 14.91
CA TYR A 101 -11.63 -9.97 14.82
C TYR A 101 -10.36 -10.58 14.20
N LEU A 102 -9.83 -9.98 13.12
CA LEU A 102 -8.60 -10.43 12.48
C LEU A 102 -7.42 -10.37 13.46
N GLU A 103 -7.25 -9.27 14.16
CA GLU A 103 -6.17 -9.08 15.14
C GLU A 103 -6.28 -10.04 16.33
N LYS A 104 -7.50 -10.31 16.82
CA LYS A 104 -7.75 -11.35 17.82
C LYS A 104 -7.30 -12.74 17.34
N ASN A 105 -7.43 -13.00 16.05
CA ASN A 105 -6.96 -14.22 15.41
C ASN A 105 -5.50 -14.13 14.93
N ARG A 106 -4.70 -13.17 15.43
CA ARG A 106 -3.27 -12.99 15.12
C ARG A 106 -2.97 -12.65 13.66
N ILE A 107 -3.94 -12.09 12.96
CA ILE A 107 -3.75 -11.52 11.62
C ILE A 107 -3.55 -10.02 11.79
N GLU A 108 -2.30 -9.57 11.66
CA GLU A 108 -1.96 -8.15 11.80
C GLU A 108 -2.61 -7.33 10.68
N THR A 109 -3.22 -6.22 11.06
CA THR A 109 -3.80 -5.24 10.13
C THR A 109 -3.12 -3.89 10.28
N ARG A 110 -3.22 -3.06 9.26
CA ARG A 110 -2.77 -1.66 9.29
C ARG A 110 -3.80 -0.78 8.60
N PRO A 111 -3.97 0.48 9.03
CA PRO A 111 -4.72 1.45 8.23
C PRO A 111 -4.02 1.68 6.89
N ILE A 112 -4.76 2.20 5.90
CA ILE A 112 -4.14 2.60 4.63
C ILE A 112 -3.32 3.87 4.86
N MET A 113 -2.05 3.69 5.22
CA MET A 113 -1.09 4.75 5.54
C MET A 113 -1.70 5.79 6.50
N THR A 114 -1.55 7.06 6.18
CA THR A 114 -2.13 8.17 6.95
C THR A 114 -3.60 8.45 6.64
N GLY A 115 -4.15 7.76 5.63
CA GLY A 115 -5.48 8.07 5.12
C GLY A 115 -5.55 9.45 4.46
N ASN A 116 -6.64 10.15 4.70
CA ASN A 116 -6.82 11.52 4.21
C ASN A 116 -5.99 12.51 5.03
N MET A 117 -4.92 13.06 4.45
CA MET A 117 -4.04 14.02 5.12
C MET A 117 -4.75 15.27 5.60
N THR A 118 -5.84 15.69 4.95
CA THR A 118 -6.60 16.88 5.37
C THR A 118 -7.35 16.68 6.70
N GLU A 119 -7.52 15.45 7.13
CA GLU A 119 -8.14 15.08 8.41
C GLU A 119 -7.11 14.90 9.55
N GLN A 120 -5.81 14.91 9.20
CA GLN A 120 -4.75 14.79 10.20
C GLN A 120 -4.57 16.09 10.98
N PRO A 121 -4.21 16.02 12.29
CA PRO A 121 -3.97 17.21 13.10
C PRO A 121 -2.96 18.19 12.52
N VAL A 122 -1.96 17.69 11.79
CA VAL A 122 -0.94 18.50 11.10
C VAL A 122 -1.55 19.48 10.10
N SER A 123 -2.71 19.16 9.53
CA SER A 123 -3.42 20.04 8.61
C SER A 123 -3.87 21.36 9.24
N LYS A 124 -3.93 21.43 10.58
CA LYS A 124 -4.26 22.65 11.33
C LYS A 124 -3.04 23.55 11.54
N ILE A 125 -1.83 23.02 11.35
CA ILE A 125 -0.57 23.74 11.56
C ILE A 125 -0.10 24.40 10.26
N PHE A 126 -0.32 23.73 9.12
CA PHE A 126 0.11 24.20 7.81
C PHE A 126 -1.08 24.60 6.94
N THR A 127 -0.99 25.77 6.32
CA THR A 127 -1.98 26.19 5.31
C THR A 127 -1.69 25.49 3.99
N PHE A 128 -2.66 24.75 3.47
CA PHE A 128 -2.59 24.16 2.14
C PHE A 128 -3.91 24.33 1.39
N LYS A 129 -3.80 24.34 0.07
CA LYS A 129 -4.96 24.49 -0.81
C LYS A 129 -5.54 23.11 -1.13
N GLN A 130 -6.80 22.92 -0.81
CA GLN A 130 -7.57 21.74 -1.24
C GLN A 130 -8.32 22.06 -2.52
N ASN A 131 -7.99 21.37 -3.61
CA ASN A 131 -8.54 21.67 -4.93
C ASN A 131 -9.87 20.96 -5.24
N HIS A 132 -10.17 19.84 -4.55
CA HIS A 132 -11.32 19.00 -4.84
C HIS A 132 -11.96 18.44 -3.57
N ASN A 133 -13.20 17.95 -3.72
CA ASN A 133 -13.84 17.19 -2.69
C ASN A 133 -13.17 15.80 -2.55
N LEU A 134 -12.66 15.49 -1.37
CA LEU A 134 -11.90 14.27 -1.07
C LEU A 134 -12.77 13.08 -0.61
N LYS A 135 -14.03 12.99 -1.06
CA LYS A 135 -14.98 11.94 -0.64
C LYS A 135 -14.40 10.52 -0.74
N ASN A 136 -13.70 10.21 -1.83
CA ASN A 136 -13.08 8.89 -1.99
C ASN A 136 -11.95 8.65 -0.99
N SER A 137 -11.12 9.66 -0.71
CA SER A 137 -10.06 9.56 0.31
C SER A 137 -10.67 9.37 1.70
N GLN A 138 -11.74 10.10 2.03
CA GLN A 138 -12.47 9.95 3.28
C GLN A 138 -13.08 8.55 3.40
N TYR A 139 -13.72 8.07 2.34
CA TYR A 139 -14.30 6.72 2.32
C TYR A 139 -13.24 5.64 2.54
N ILE A 140 -12.10 5.73 1.85
CA ILE A 140 -10.98 4.81 2.01
C ILE A 140 -10.43 4.88 3.45
N THR A 141 -10.23 6.07 4.00
CA THR A 141 -9.75 6.24 5.38
C THR A 141 -10.68 5.57 6.39
N LYS A 142 -11.98 5.75 6.22
CA LYS A 142 -13.01 5.21 7.12
C LYS A 142 -13.15 3.70 7.00
N ASN A 143 -13.14 3.17 5.77
CA ASN A 143 -13.64 1.82 5.48
C ASN A 143 -12.55 0.83 5.04
N SER A 144 -11.30 1.26 4.86
CA SER A 144 -10.26 0.39 4.34
C SER A 144 -9.15 0.12 5.36
N PHE A 145 -8.53 -1.04 5.19
CA PHE A 145 -7.33 -1.48 5.92
C PHE A 145 -6.47 -2.34 5.01
N VAL A 146 -5.28 -2.68 5.45
CA VAL A 146 -4.39 -3.61 4.74
C VAL A 146 -4.01 -4.77 5.65
N ILE A 147 -3.78 -5.92 5.03
CA ILE A 147 -3.09 -7.05 5.65
C ILE A 147 -1.70 -7.20 5.05
N GLY A 148 -0.80 -7.86 5.78
CA GLY A 148 0.54 -8.15 5.31
C GLY A 148 0.51 -9.03 4.06
N ASN A 149 1.44 -8.80 3.13
CA ASN A 149 1.65 -9.65 1.96
C ASN A 149 3.14 -9.97 1.83
N HIS A 150 3.56 -11.04 2.49
CA HIS A 150 4.96 -11.42 2.56
C HIS A 150 5.28 -12.58 1.62
N HIS A 151 6.48 -12.55 1.03
CA HIS A 151 6.93 -13.56 0.07
C HIS A 151 7.15 -14.97 0.68
N LYS A 152 7.20 -15.08 2.01
CA LYS A 152 7.30 -16.36 2.73
C LYS A 152 5.96 -16.90 3.22
N MET A 153 4.83 -16.31 2.80
CA MET A 153 3.52 -16.86 3.15
C MET A 153 3.31 -18.22 2.48
N THR A 154 3.00 -19.21 3.30
CA THR A 154 2.61 -20.55 2.84
C THR A 154 1.15 -20.56 2.39
N ASP A 155 0.73 -21.64 1.72
CA ASP A 155 -0.67 -21.78 1.31
C ASP A 155 -1.60 -21.93 2.52
N GLU A 156 -1.13 -22.55 3.60
CA GLU A 156 -1.87 -22.67 4.86
C GLU A 156 -2.13 -21.29 5.49
N ILE A 157 -1.12 -20.41 5.52
CA ILE A 157 -1.27 -19.06 6.06
C ILE A 157 -2.28 -18.27 5.20
N LYS A 158 -2.17 -18.36 3.87
CA LYS A 158 -3.09 -17.66 2.96
C LYS A 158 -4.52 -18.16 3.12
N LYS A 159 -4.69 -19.48 3.26
CA LYS A 159 -5.98 -20.12 3.51
C LYS A 159 -6.55 -19.70 4.87
N PHE A 160 -5.76 -19.73 5.93
CA PHE A 160 -6.18 -19.29 7.26
C PHE A 160 -6.74 -17.87 7.27
N ILE A 161 -6.09 -16.95 6.56
CA ILE A 161 -6.61 -15.57 6.41
C ILE A 161 -7.99 -15.55 5.74
N VAL A 162 -8.16 -16.34 4.66
CA VAL A 162 -9.43 -16.45 3.94
C VAL A 162 -10.51 -17.01 4.87
N ASP A 163 -10.24 -18.16 5.51
CA ASP A 163 -11.20 -18.82 6.39
C ASP A 163 -11.63 -17.89 7.53
N THR A 164 -10.69 -17.19 8.15
CA THR A 164 -10.97 -16.23 9.24
C THR A 164 -11.90 -15.10 8.78
N ILE A 165 -11.72 -14.58 7.56
CA ILE A 165 -12.60 -13.53 7.00
C ILE A 165 -14.00 -14.12 6.75
N TYR A 166 -14.09 -15.32 6.21
CA TYR A 166 -15.38 -16.00 5.98
C TYR A 166 -16.12 -16.26 7.30
N ASP A 167 -15.43 -16.79 8.32
CA ASP A 167 -16.02 -17.07 9.62
C ASP A 167 -16.61 -15.82 10.25
N PHE A 168 -15.89 -14.69 10.20
CA PHE A 168 -16.40 -13.41 10.68
C PHE A 168 -17.65 -12.99 9.93
N ILE A 169 -17.60 -12.89 8.61
CA ILE A 169 -18.73 -12.39 7.81
C ILE A 169 -19.94 -13.30 7.95
N SER A 170 -19.73 -14.62 7.92
CA SER A 170 -20.83 -15.59 8.10
C SER A 170 -21.48 -15.49 9.48
N SER A 171 -20.70 -15.18 10.53
CA SER A 171 -21.25 -15.00 11.89
C SER A 171 -22.09 -13.75 12.04
N LYS A 172 -21.91 -12.75 11.18
CA LYS A 172 -22.63 -11.47 11.22
C LYS A 172 -23.84 -11.40 10.28
N THR A 173 -23.89 -12.26 9.27
CA THR A 173 -24.87 -12.19 8.17
C THR A 173 -25.90 -13.32 8.19
N ARG A 174 -25.87 -14.13 9.25
CA ARG A 174 -26.89 -15.15 9.53
C ARG A 174 -28.15 -14.56 10.15
#